data_1a47f99916d2a831d508b7ea1bca6295
#
_entry.id   1a47f99916d2a831d508b7ea1bca6295
#
_cell.length_a   1.000
_cell.length_b   1.000
_cell.length_c   1.000
_cell.angle_alpha   90.00
_cell.angle_beta   90.00
_cell.angle_gamma   90.00
#
_symmetry.space_group_name_H-M   'P 1'
#
loop_
_entity.id
_entity.type
_entity.pdbx_description
1 polymer ?
#
loop_
_entity_poly.entity_id
_entity_poly.type
_entity_poly.pdbx_seq_one_letter_code
_entity_poly.pdbx_strand_id
1 'polypeptide(L)'
;MGVDRSELLQGTLDMLILKIVALGPVHGYGISQRIQQVSREVLQVQQGSLYPALHRLEKRGWLAATWGQSDSGREAKFYRLSAKGRRQLQLEESQWNRLSEAVALILRTVS
;
A
#
# COMPACT_ATOMS: atom_id res chain seq x y z
N MET A 1 -12.88 15.34 -2.24
CA MET A 1 -11.90 15.33 -3.30
C MET A 1 -10.73 14.42 -2.95
N GLY A 2 -10.39 13.49 -3.82
CA GLY A 2 -9.31 12.56 -3.55
C GLY A 2 -7.93 13.15 -3.81
N VAL A 3 -6.92 12.52 -3.25
CA VAL A 3 -5.52 12.84 -3.53
C VAL A 3 -5.14 12.19 -4.85
N ASP A 4 -4.60 12.98 -5.78
CA ASP A 4 -4.14 12.47 -7.05
C ASP A 4 -2.92 11.56 -6.81
N ARG A 5 -2.80 10.49 -7.60
CA ARG A 5 -1.66 9.57 -7.50
C ARG A 5 -0.32 10.28 -7.64
N SER A 6 -0.27 11.40 -8.38
CA SER A 6 0.96 12.16 -8.54
C SER A 6 1.42 12.81 -7.24
N GLU A 7 0.52 12.95 -6.28
CA GLU A 7 0.82 13.52 -4.98
C GLU A 7 1.24 12.45 -3.96
N LEU A 8 1.05 11.17 -4.33
CA LEU A 8 1.37 10.05 -3.45
C LEU A 8 2.78 9.57 -3.74
N LEU A 9 3.70 9.83 -2.84
CA LEU A 9 5.09 9.43 -3.00
C LEU A 9 5.21 7.91 -3.06
N GLN A 10 6.20 7.43 -3.83
CA GLN A 10 6.41 6.00 -4.03
C GLN A 10 6.53 5.23 -2.71
N GLY A 11 7.31 5.75 -1.76
CA GLY A 11 7.49 5.07 -0.47
C GLY A 11 6.19 4.98 0.31
N THR A 12 5.35 6.01 0.24
CA THR A 12 4.05 5.99 0.90
C THR A 12 3.15 4.94 0.27
N LEU A 13 3.11 4.86 -1.05
CA LEU A 13 2.32 3.85 -1.74
C LEU A 13 2.78 2.43 -1.36
N ASP A 14 4.08 2.20 -1.32
CA ASP A 14 4.63 0.90 -0.94
C ASP A 14 4.16 0.49 0.46
N MET A 15 4.23 1.41 1.41
CA MET A 15 3.77 1.15 2.78
C MET A 15 2.27 0.80 2.82
N LEU A 16 1.45 1.53 2.07
CA LEU A 16 0.01 1.27 2.03
C LEU A 16 -0.29 -0.10 1.45
N ILE A 17 0.40 -0.49 0.39
CA ILE A 17 0.24 -1.81 -0.20
C ILE A 17 0.60 -2.90 0.81
N LEU A 18 1.74 -2.76 1.48
CA LEU A 18 2.16 -3.74 2.48
C LEU A 18 1.13 -3.88 3.59
N LYS A 19 0.56 -2.77 4.03
CA LYS A 19 -0.44 -2.79 5.10
C LYS A 19 -1.72 -3.50 4.68
N ILE A 20 -2.20 -3.21 3.48
CA ILE A 20 -3.42 -3.86 2.97
C ILE A 20 -3.20 -5.37 2.82
N VAL A 21 -2.05 -5.77 2.27
CA VAL A 21 -1.75 -7.19 2.08
C VAL A 21 -1.53 -7.91 3.41
N ALA A 22 -1.09 -7.19 4.44
CA ALA A 22 -0.94 -7.76 5.78
C ALA A 22 -2.26 -8.26 6.37
N LEU A 23 -3.39 -7.75 5.87
CA LEU A 23 -4.72 -8.16 6.36
C LEU A 23 -5.19 -9.48 5.76
N GLY A 24 -4.50 -9.98 4.74
CA GLY A 24 -4.83 -11.25 4.10
C GLY A 24 -4.49 -11.24 2.62
N PRO A 25 -4.42 -12.41 1.99
CA PRO A 25 -4.11 -12.48 0.56
C PRO A 25 -5.13 -11.71 -0.27
N VAL A 26 -4.65 -10.97 -1.27
CA VAL A 26 -5.51 -10.15 -2.10
C VAL A 26 -4.86 -9.96 -3.47
N HIS A 27 -5.68 -9.90 -4.52
CA HIS A 27 -5.18 -9.61 -5.87
C HIS A 27 -5.01 -8.11 -6.07
N GLY A 28 -4.27 -7.74 -7.13
CA GLY A 28 -3.88 -6.35 -7.33
C GLY A 28 -5.03 -5.36 -7.36
N TYR A 29 -6.09 -5.67 -8.12
CA TYR A 29 -7.25 -4.78 -8.18
C TYR A 29 -7.89 -4.62 -6.80
N GLY A 30 -7.96 -5.70 -6.03
CA GLY A 30 -8.50 -5.64 -4.67
C GLY A 30 -7.68 -4.76 -3.75
N ILE A 31 -6.36 -4.69 -3.96
CA ILE A 31 -5.49 -3.80 -3.17
C ILE A 31 -5.90 -2.34 -3.39
N SER A 32 -6.03 -1.92 -4.65
CA SER A 32 -6.40 -0.53 -4.93
C SER A 32 -7.79 -0.19 -4.41
N GLN A 33 -8.74 -1.13 -4.53
CA GLN A 33 -10.08 -0.93 -3.99
C GLN A 33 -10.06 -0.76 -2.47
N ARG A 34 -9.29 -1.58 -1.77
CA ARG A 34 -9.21 -1.50 -0.31
C ARG A 34 -8.57 -0.20 0.15
N ILE A 35 -7.53 0.26 -0.54
CA ILE A 35 -6.92 1.54 -0.21
C ILE A 35 -7.96 2.65 -0.32
N GLN A 36 -8.73 2.64 -1.40
CA GLN A 36 -9.77 3.64 -1.61
C GLN A 36 -10.85 3.57 -0.54
N GLN A 37 -11.36 2.38 -0.27
CA GLN A 37 -12.42 2.18 0.72
C GLN A 37 -11.99 2.56 2.13
N VAL A 38 -10.83 2.07 2.56
CA VAL A 38 -10.34 2.30 3.93
C VAL A 38 -10.02 3.77 4.16
N SER A 39 -9.54 4.47 3.13
CA SER A 39 -9.25 5.90 3.22
C SER A 39 -10.49 6.77 2.99
N ARG A 40 -11.68 6.17 2.93
CA ARG A 40 -12.95 6.89 2.70
C ARG A 40 -12.88 7.71 1.43
N GLU A 41 -12.41 7.09 0.36
CA GLU A 41 -12.31 7.66 -0.99
C GLU A 41 -11.27 8.76 -1.14
N VAL A 42 -10.49 9.07 -0.09
CA VAL A 42 -9.47 10.12 -0.16
C VAL A 42 -8.31 9.71 -1.04
N LEU A 43 -7.85 8.46 -0.90
CA LEU A 43 -6.71 7.97 -1.67
C LEU A 43 -7.20 7.09 -2.81
N GLN A 44 -6.76 7.40 -4.01
CA GLN A 44 -7.10 6.64 -5.21
C GLN A 44 -5.81 6.27 -5.92
N VAL A 45 -5.58 4.97 -6.08
CA VAL A 45 -4.36 4.45 -6.70
C VAL A 45 -4.71 3.88 -8.06
N GLN A 46 -4.13 4.44 -9.09
CA GLN A 46 -4.35 3.98 -10.46
C GLN A 46 -3.45 2.79 -10.78
N GLN A 47 -3.90 1.97 -11.71
CA GLN A 47 -3.18 0.76 -12.10
C GLN A 47 -1.77 1.06 -12.61
N GLY A 48 -1.60 2.19 -13.27
CA GLY A 48 -0.29 2.61 -13.77
C GLY A 48 0.76 2.82 -12.67
N SER A 49 0.32 3.09 -11.45
CA SER A 49 1.22 3.20 -10.29
C SER A 49 1.24 1.92 -9.47
N LEU A 50 0.11 1.25 -9.39
CA LEU A 50 -0.05 0.07 -8.55
C LEU A 50 0.81 -1.11 -9.02
N TYR A 51 0.69 -1.49 -10.30
CA TYR A 51 1.35 -2.71 -10.77
C TYR A 51 2.87 -2.60 -10.79
N PRO A 52 3.48 -1.48 -11.17
CA PRO A 52 4.93 -1.33 -10.99
C PRO A 52 5.35 -1.44 -9.54
N ALA A 53 4.55 -0.90 -8.61
CA ALA A 53 4.84 -1.01 -7.19
C ALA A 53 4.78 -2.47 -6.71
N LEU A 54 3.76 -3.21 -7.10
CA LEU A 54 3.64 -4.61 -6.75
C LEU A 54 4.83 -5.43 -7.26
N HIS A 55 5.22 -5.18 -8.50
CA HIS A 55 6.37 -5.85 -9.09
C HIS A 55 7.65 -5.56 -8.29
N ARG A 56 7.85 -4.33 -7.92
CA ARG A 56 9.00 -3.88 -7.14
C ARG A 56 9.05 -4.56 -5.78
N LEU A 57 7.91 -4.59 -5.08
CA LEU A 57 7.82 -5.18 -3.75
C LEU A 57 8.00 -6.68 -3.77
N GLU A 58 7.46 -7.34 -4.80
CA GLU A 58 7.65 -8.77 -4.98
C GLU A 58 9.13 -9.08 -5.25
N LYS A 59 9.76 -8.28 -6.09
CA LYS A 59 11.18 -8.46 -6.43
C LYS A 59 12.08 -8.29 -5.20
N ARG A 60 11.69 -7.43 -4.27
CA ARG A 60 12.43 -7.23 -3.02
C ARG A 60 12.17 -8.33 -2.00
N GLY A 61 11.24 -9.23 -2.29
CA GLY A 61 10.89 -10.31 -1.37
C GLY A 61 10.00 -9.89 -0.23
N TRP A 62 9.37 -8.72 -0.30
CA TRP A 62 8.43 -8.26 0.72
C TRP A 62 7.02 -8.79 0.48
N LEU A 63 6.69 -9.07 -0.77
CA LEU A 63 5.46 -9.74 -1.17
C LEU A 63 5.78 -11.06 -1.83
N ALA A 64 4.96 -12.05 -1.56
CA ALA A 64 4.97 -13.32 -2.28
C ALA A 64 3.65 -13.42 -3.05
N ALA A 65 3.69 -14.06 -4.20
CA ALA A 65 2.51 -14.12 -5.05
C ALA A 65 2.21 -15.54 -5.47
N THR A 66 0.93 -15.87 -5.58
CA THR A 66 0.47 -17.14 -6.12
C THR A 66 -0.71 -16.86 -7.04
N TRP A 67 -0.85 -17.72 -8.07
CA TRP A 67 -1.98 -17.63 -8.96
C TRP A 67 -3.16 -18.41 -8.38
N GLY A 68 -4.36 -17.86 -8.49
CA GLY A 68 -5.56 -18.48 -8.01
C GLY A 68 -6.76 -17.92 -8.76
N GLN A 69 -7.95 -18.32 -8.35
CA GLN A 69 -9.18 -17.82 -8.97
C GLN A 69 -9.78 -16.71 -8.12
N SER A 70 -10.15 -15.62 -8.79
CA SER A 70 -10.90 -14.53 -8.17
C SER A 70 -12.36 -14.91 -8.02
N ASP A 71 -13.15 -14.05 -7.35
CA ASP A 71 -14.58 -14.26 -7.18
C ASP A 71 -15.33 -14.36 -8.50
N SER A 72 -14.82 -13.73 -9.55
CA SER A 72 -15.43 -13.80 -10.88
C SER A 72 -15.07 -15.07 -11.63
N GLY A 73 -14.26 -15.96 -11.04
CA GLY A 73 -13.81 -17.19 -11.67
C GLY A 73 -12.60 -17.01 -12.58
N ARG A 74 -12.07 -15.81 -12.68
CA ARG A 74 -10.89 -15.54 -13.50
C ARG A 74 -9.63 -15.84 -12.72
N GLU A 75 -8.60 -16.28 -13.43
CA GLU A 75 -7.29 -16.47 -12.86
C GLU A 75 -6.71 -15.12 -12.48
N ALA A 76 -6.21 -15.01 -11.27
CA ALA A 76 -5.63 -13.77 -10.77
C ALA A 76 -4.42 -14.06 -9.91
N LYS A 77 -3.51 -13.09 -9.87
CA LYS A 77 -2.31 -13.18 -9.05
C LYS A 77 -2.63 -12.60 -7.69
N PHE A 78 -2.52 -13.43 -6.66
CA PHE A 78 -2.78 -13.03 -5.28
C PHE A 78 -1.48 -12.78 -4.55
N TYR A 79 -1.43 -11.69 -3.80
CA TYR A 79 -0.25 -11.27 -3.06
C TYR A 79 -0.47 -11.50 -1.57
N ARG A 80 0.58 -11.92 -0.90
CA ARG A 80 0.60 -12.04 0.55
C ARG A 80 1.89 -11.45 1.09
N LEU A 81 1.86 -11.05 2.35
CA LEU A 81 3.02 -10.44 2.99
C LEU A 81 3.98 -11.53 3.45
N SER A 82 5.24 -11.42 3.06
CA SER A 82 6.29 -12.32 3.53
C SER A 82 6.73 -11.90 4.94
N ALA A 83 7.50 -12.76 5.62
CA ALA A 83 8.07 -12.41 6.92
C ALA A 83 8.97 -11.17 6.79
N LYS A 84 9.74 -11.11 5.71
CA LYS A 84 10.59 -9.95 5.41
C LYS A 84 9.75 -8.69 5.20
N GLY A 85 8.63 -8.83 4.46
CA GLY A 85 7.72 -7.71 4.23
C GLY A 85 7.06 -7.22 5.50
N ARG A 86 6.74 -8.14 6.41
CA ARG A 86 6.14 -7.76 7.69
C ARG A 86 7.10 -6.90 8.52
N ARG A 87 8.39 -7.27 8.54
CA ARG A 87 9.40 -6.47 9.22
C ARG A 87 9.58 -5.11 8.56
N GLN A 88 9.54 -5.09 7.23
CA GLN A 88 9.65 -3.84 6.48
C GLN A 88 8.45 -2.92 6.76
N LEU A 89 7.26 -3.48 6.83
CA LEU A 89 6.06 -2.70 7.14
C LEU A 89 6.17 -2.03 8.51
N GLN A 90 6.63 -2.78 9.51
CA GLN A 90 6.80 -2.22 10.85
C GLN A 90 7.78 -1.05 10.85
N LEU A 91 8.88 -1.18 10.12
CA LEU A 91 9.86 -0.11 10.00
C LEU A 91 9.27 1.13 9.33
N GLU A 92 8.55 0.93 8.24
CA GLU A 92 7.96 2.04 7.49
C GLU A 92 6.86 2.72 8.28
N GLU A 93 6.03 1.97 9.00
CA GLU A 93 5.01 2.56 9.86
C GLU A 93 5.63 3.41 10.97
N SER A 94 6.70 2.93 11.57
CA SER A 94 7.41 3.67 12.62
C SER A 94 7.98 4.98 12.07
N GLN A 95 8.61 4.93 10.91
CA GLN A 95 9.18 6.11 10.28
C GLN A 95 8.08 7.10 9.89
N TRP A 96 6.99 6.61 9.35
CA TRP A 96 5.85 7.45 8.98
C TRP A 96 5.25 8.15 10.20
N ASN A 97 5.07 7.41 11.30
CA ASN A 97 4.51 7.99 12.51
C ASN A 97 5.39 9.11 13.07
N ARG A 98 6.71 8.91 13.03
CA ARG A 98 7.65 9.94 13.45
C ARG A 98 7.59 11.17 12.56
N LEU A 99 7.57 10.96 11.25
CA LEU A 99 7.51 12.05 10.28
C LEU A 99 6.20 12.82 10.40
N SER A 100 5.06 12.11 10.43
CA SER A 100 3.76 12.77 10.49
C SER A 100 3.57 13.54 11.79
N GLU A 101 4.08 13.01 12.89
CA GLU A 101 4.03 13.71 14.19
C GLU A 101 4.89 14.97 14.14
N ALA A 102 6.09 14.89 13.59
CA ALA A 102 6.97 16.06 13.47
C ALA A 102 6.34 17.13 12.59
N VAL A 103 5.75 16.72 11.46
CA VAL A 103 5.05 17.65 10.57
C VAL A 103 3.88 18.31 11.30
N ALA A 104 3.10 17.51 12.03
CA ALA A 104 1.95 18.04 12.79
C ALA A 104 2.39 19.07 13.83
N LEU A 105 3.51 18.84 14.51
CA LEU A 105 4.04 19.78 15.47
C LEU A 105 4.39 21.12 14.82
N ILE A 106 5.02 21.06 13.65
CA ILE A 106 5.39 22.28 12.92
C ILE A 106 4.14 23.03 12.46
N LEU A 107 3.14 22.31 11.95
CA LEU A 107 1.92 22.94 11.46
C LEU A 107 1.09 23.57 12.58
N ARG A 108 1.24 23.11 13.82
CA ARG A 108 0.55 23.70 14.99
C ARG A 108 1.32 24.86 15.59
N THR A 109 2.51 25.15 15.10
CA THR A 109 3.30 26.25 15.63
C THR A 109 2.64 27.58 15.32
N VAL A 110 2.52 28.44 16.33
CA VAL A 110 1.94 29.78 16.17
C VAL A 110 3.03 30.70 15.64
N SER A 111 2.72 31.41 14.56
CA SER A 111 3.67 32.35 13.96
C SER A 111 3.53 33.73 14.57
#